data_8a9111ab28d2b820a83f6506d5b22c53
#
_entry.id   8a9111ab28d2b820a83f6506d5b22c53
#
_cell.length_a   1.000
_cell.length_b   1.000
_cell.length_c   1.000
_cell.angle_alpha   90.00
_cell.angle_beta   90.00
_cell.angle_gamma   90.00
#
_symmetry.space_group_name_H-M   'P 1'
#
loop_
_entity.id
_entity.type
_entity.pdbx_description
1 polymer ?
#
loop_
_entity_poly.entity_id
_entity_poly.type
_entity_poly.pdbx_seq_one_letter_code
_entity_poly.pdbx_strand_id
1 'polypeptide(L)'
;NQRTRERFREKIRNGELDDRKIDIEVQQNQAPSVGMVGGAMDDVSMMNIQEMIGNMMPRRGKKRKVTVGEAKKLLLDEEAGKLIDMDEVKSEAIRKAENLGIIFIDEIDKVASSRSGGSGPDVSREGVQRDLLPIVEGSAVNTKYGVINTDHILFVAAGAFHVAKPSDLIPELQGRFPIRVELNSLTEADFYQILKTPKNALTKQYVAMMEAEGVELQFEDGALKEMARIAFEVNSEVENIG
;
A
#
# COMPACT_ATOMS: atom_id res chain seq x y z
N ASN A 1 -2.07 -13.39 -51.25
CA ASN A 1 -1.65 -12.67 -50.02
C ASN A 1 -2.58 -12.91 -48.83
N GLN A 2 -3.90 -13.06 -49.02
CA GLN A 2 -4.85 -13.26 -47.91
C GLN A 2 -4.75 -14.67 -47.33
N ARG A 3 -4.65 -15.71 -48.13
CA ARG A 3 -4.45 -17.11 -47.72
C ARG A 3 -3.15 -17.31 -46.88
N THR A 4 -2.09 -16.58 -47.21
CA THR A 4 -0.83 -16.64 -46.47
C THR A 4 -0.99 -16.03 -45.07
N ARG A 5 -1.70 -14.90 -44.96
CA ARG A 5 -2.01 -14.26 -43.69
C ARG A 5 -2.85 -15.15 -42.75
N GLU A 6 -3.87 -15.81 -43.29
CA GLU A 6 -4.73 -16.73 -42.53
C GLU A 6 -3.93 -17.92 -42.00
N ARG A 7 -3.07 -18.51 -42.84
CA ARG A 7 -2.20 -19.62 -42.46
C ARG A 7 -1.21 -19.24 -41.34
N PHE A 8 -0.66 -18.02 -41.37
CA PHE A 8 0.19 -17.51 -40.29
C PHE A 8 -0.60 -17.22 -39.01
N ARG A 9 -1.84 -16.71 -39.08
CA ARG A 9 -2.70 -16.54 -37.94
C ARG A 9 -3.02 -17.85 -37.24
N GLU A 10 -3.32 -18.91 -37.96
CA GLU A 10 -3.55 -20.24 -37.41
C GLU A 10 -2.29 -20.76 -36.71
N LYS A 11 -1.15 -20.67 -37.33
CA LYS A 11 0.13 -21.09 -36.74
C LYS A 11 0.48 -20.35 -35.46
N ILE A 12 0.21 -19.02 -35.42
CA ILE A 12 0.40 -18.19 -34.24
C ILE A 12 -0.60 -18.60 -33.13
N ARG A 13 -1.86 -18.89 -33.48
CA ARG A 13 -2.87 -19.33 -32.50
C ARG A 13 -2.49 -20.69 -31.89
N ASN A 14 -2.01 -21.59 -32.71
CA ASN A 14 -1.64 -22.95 -32.29
C ASN A 14 -0.28 -23.02 -31.57
N GLY A 15 0.46 -21.89 -31.44
CA GLY A 15 1.75 -21.85 -30.78
C GLY A 15 2.93 -22.38 -31.62
N GLU A 16 2.69 -22.79 -32.88
CA GLU A 16 3.72 -23.39 -33.76
C GLU A 16 4.90 -22.43 -34.05
N LEU A 17 4.73 -21.16 -33.80
CA LEU A 17 5.73 -20.11 -34.07
C LEU A 17 6.23 -19.41 -32.81
N ASP A 18 5.88 -19.89 -31.62
CA ASP A 18 6.13 -19.18 -30.36
C ASP A 18 7.62 -18.92 -30.10
N ASP A 19 8.52 -19.80 -30.52
CA ASP A 19 9.97 -19.66 -30.36
C ASP A 19 10.62 -18.75 -31.44
N ARG A 20 9.89 -18.36 -32.48
CA ARG A 20 10.41 -17.53 -33.54
C ARG A 20 10.63 -16.10 -33.07
N LYS A 21 11.82 -15.55 -33.31
CA LYS A 21 12.15 -14.14 -32.97
C LYS A 21 11.61 -13.20 -34.03
N ILE A 22 10.96 -12.14 -33.55
CA ILE A 22 10.43 -11.04 -34.35
C ILE A 22 10.81 -9.70 -33.73
N ASP A 23 10.84 -8.67 -34.53
CA ASP A 23 11.02 -7.30 -34.07
C ASP A 23 9.62 -6.70 -33.84
N ILE A 24 9.33 -6.24 -32.63
CA ILE A 24 8.10 -5.53 -32.30
C ILE A 24 8.44 -4.13 -31.82
N GLU A 25 7.55 -3.22 -32.05
CA GLU A 25 7.60 -1.86 -31.53
C GLU A 25 6.67 -1.80 -30.31
N VAL A 26 7.25 -1.74 -29.11
CA VAL A 26 6.47 -1.70 -27.85
C VAL A 26 6.53 -0.27 -27.32
N GLN A 27 5.39 0.28 -26.96
CA GLN A 27 5.32 1.53 -26.22
C GLN A 27 5.80 1.27 -24.79
N GLN A 28 6.93 1.83 -24.42
CA GLN A 28 7.46 1.69 -23.09
C GLN A 28 6.76 2.71 -22.18
N ASN A 29 5.84 2.25 -21.31
CA ASN A 29 5.31 3.02 -20.19
C ASN A 29 6.37 3.14 -19.08
N GLN A 30 7.56 3.62 -19.42
CA GLN A 30 8.52 4.04 -18.41
C GLN A 30 8.32 5.53 -18.19
N ALA A 31 7.95 5.89 -16.98
CA ALA A 31 8.18 7.24 -16.50
C ALA A 31 9.66 7.56 -16.77
N PRO A 32 9.98 8.66 -17.43
CA PRO A 32 11.38 9.03 -17.65
C PRO A 32 12.03 9.19 -16.27
N SER A 33 13.03 8.36 -16.00
CA SER A 33 13.94 8.61 -14.89
C SER A 33 14.74 9.87 -15.25
N VAL A 34 14.23 11.00 -14.85
CA VAL A 34 15.00 12.25 -14.91
C VAL A 34 16.08 12.13 -13.86
N GLY A 35 17.31 11.88 -14.31
CA GLY A 35 18.48 11.94 -13.46
C GLY A 35 18.50 13.26 -12.71
N MET A 36 18.75 13.17 -11.41
CA MET A 36 18.88 14.25 -10.45
C MET A 36 19.51 15.50 -11.07
N VAL A 37 18.72 16.51 -11.36
CA VAL A 37 19.17 17.89 -11.44
C VAL A 37 18.77 18.52 -10.10
N GLY A 38 19.78 18.73 -9.25
CA GLY A 38 19.58 19.29 -7.92
C GLY A 38 19.01 20.71 -7.98
N GLY A 39 17.98 20.93 -7.20
CA GLY A 39 17.36 22.22 -6.95
C GLY A 39 15.98 22.02 -6.37
N ALA A 40 15.73 22.58 -5.19
CA ALA A 40 14.48 22.48 -4.45
C ALA A 40 13.28 22.97 -5.30
N MET A 41 12.58 22.04 -5.91
CA MET A 41 11.25 22.23 -6.48
C MET A 41 10.32 21.21 -5.83
N ASP A 42 9.12 21.67 -5.43
CA ASP A 42 8.09 20.81 -4.83
C ASP A 42 7.74 19.64 -5.76
N ASP A 43 7.58 18.44 -5.18
CA ASP A 43 7.26 17.18 -5.87
C ASP A 43 6.03 17.30 -6.81
N VAL A 44 5.06 18.13 -6.46
CA VAL A 44 3.83 18.38 -7.24
C VAL A 44 4.14 19.15 -8.53
N SER A 45 5.08 20.09 -8.49
CA SER A 45 5.51 20.88 -9.67
C SER A 45 6.31 20.02 -10.63
N MET A 46 7.15 19.11 -10.13
CA MET A 46 7.91 18.14 -10.94
C MET A 46 6.98 17.16 -11.67
N MET A 47 5.91 16.67 -11.01
CA MET A 47 4.94 15.76 -11.64
C MET A 47 4.15 16.44 -12.75
N ASN A 48 3.70 17.67 -12.56
CA ASN A 48 2.97 18.43 -13.59
C ASN A 48 3.84 18.71 -14.81
N ILE A 49 5.12 19.05 -14.61
CA ILE A 49 6.08 19.24 -15.71
C ILE A 49 6.36 17.93 -16.44
N GLN A 50 6.45 16.82 -15.73
CA GLN A 50 6.71 15.49 -16.29
C GLN A 50 5.53 14.98 -17.13
N GLU A 51 4.30 15.25 -16.70
CA GLU A 51 3.09 14.92 -17.45
C GLU A 51 2.95 15.79 -18.70
N MET A 52 3.28 17.08 -18.59
CA MET A 52 3.27 18.03 -19.70
C MET A 52 4.33 17.72 -20.77
N ILE A 53 5.54 17.33 -20.36
CA ILE A 53 6.62 16.90 -21.27
C ILE A 53 6.29 15.53 -21.88
N GLY A 54 5.71 14.60 -21.10
CA GLY A 54 5.28 13.27 -21.57
C GLY A 54 4.22 13.34 -22.67
N ASN A 55 3.34 14.33 -22.62
CA ASN A 55 2.30 14.55 -23.63
C ASN A 55 2.82 15.31 -24.88
N MET A 56 3.91 16.07 -24.79
CA MET A 56 4.49 16.82 -25.91
C MET A 56 5.53 16.02 -26.72
N MET A 57 6.15 14.99 -26.14
CA MET A 57 7.10 14.16 -26.89
C MET A 57 6.34 13.04 -27.62
N PRO A 58 6.57 12.87 -28.94
CA PRO A 58 6.04 11.71 -29.66
C PRO A 58 6.61 10.44 -29.01
N ARG A 59 5.71 9.57 -28.53
CA ARG A 59 6.07 8.29 -27.91
C ARG A 59 6.88 7.47 -28.91
N ARG A 60 8.20 7.48 -28.79
CA ARG A 60 9.10 6.67 -29.61
C ARG A 60 8.99 5.22 -29.15
N GLY A 61 8.33 4.39 -29.95
CA GLY A 61 8.36 2.94 -29.76
C GLY A 61 9.81 2.44 -29.85
N LYS A 62 10.24 1.67 -28.86
CA LYS A 62 11.56 1.03 -28.91
C LYS A 62 11.41 -0.31 -29.60
N LYS A 63 12.12 -0.52 -30.71
CA LYS A 63 12.18 -1.83 -31.36
C LYS A 63 12.87 -2.83 -30.43
N ARG A 64 12.17 -3.89 -30.11
CA ARG A 64 12.66 -4.97 -29.25
C ARG A 64 12.54 -6.29 -29.99
N LYS A 65 13.61 -7.08 -29.95
CA LYS A 65 13.64 -8.41 -30.53
C LYS A 65 13.19 -9.41 -29.48
N VAL A 66 12.02 -10.01 -29.69
CA VAL A 66 11.38 -10.94 -28.75
C VAL A 66 10.86 -12.16 -29.48
N THR A 67 10.53 -13.21 -28.77
CA THR A 67 9.84 -14.38 -29.34
C THR A 67 8.37 -14.05 -29.62
N VAL A 68 7.72 -14.78 -30.51
CA VAL A 68 6.30 -14.61 -30.81
C VAL A 68 5.45 -14.85 -29.57
N GLY A 69 5.84 -15.81 -28.71
CA GLY A 69 5.14 -16.07 -27.45
C GLY A 69 5.20 -14.88 -26.47
N GLU A 70 6.38 -14.25 -26.32
CA GLU A 70 6.55 -13.02 -25.55
C GLU A 70 5.83 -11.83 -26.18
N ALA A 71 5.89 -11.71 -27.51
CA ALA A 71 5.22 -10.65 -28.23
C ALA A 71 3.69 -10.71 -28.05
N LYS A 72 3.10 -11.90 -28.06
CA LYS A 72 1.66 -12.09 -27.79
C LYS A 72 1.26 -11.51 -26.42
N LYS A 73 2.03 -11.81 -25.38
CA LYS A 73 1.75 -11.30 -24.02
C LYS A 73 1.85 -9.78 -23.96
N LEU A 74 2.95 -9.22 -24.49
CA LEU A 74 3.18 -7.78 -24.49
C LEU A 74 2.12 -7.02 -25.28
N LEU A 75 1.72 -7.51 -26.45
CA LEU A 75 0.69 -6.89 -27.27
C LEU A 75 -0.71 -7.07 -26.66
N LEU A 76 -0.97 -8.18 -25.99
CA LEU A 76 -2.24 -8.40 -25.29
C LEU A 76 -2.38 -7.39 -24.13
N ASP A 77 -1.33 -7.21 -23.34
CA ASP A 77 -1.33 -6.24 -22.24
C ASP A 77 -1.48 -4.80 -22.76
N GLU A 78 -0.83 -4.47 -23.87
CA GLU A 78 -0.95 -3.16 -24.51
C GLU A 78 -2.38 -2.90 -25.04
N GLU A 79 -2.97 -3.87 -25.74
CA GLU A 79 -4.34 -3.75 -26.26
C GLU A 79 -5.38 -3.75 -25.13
N ALA A 80 -5.20 -4.58 -24.10
CA ALA A 80 -6.05 -4.55 -22.91
C ALA A 80 -6.00 -3.17 -22.22
N GLY A 81 -4.80 -2.58 -22.12
CA GLY A 81 -4.65 -1.23 -21.56
C GLY A 81 -5.37 -0.13 -22.36
N LYS A 82 -5.48 -0.29 -23.69
CA LYS A 82 -6.23 0.66 -24.55
C LYS A 82 -7.75 0.56 -24.39
N LEU A 83 -8.26 -0.56 -23.87
CA LEU A 83 -9.69 -0.77 -23.62
C LEU A 83 -10.13 -0.20 -22.28
N ILE A 84 -9.19 0.19 -21.42
CA ILE A 84 -9.48 0.78 -20.11
C ILE A 84 -9.56 2.29 -20.27
N ASP A 85 -10.72 2.87 -19.95
CA ASP A 85 -10.85 4.32 -19.79
C ASP A 85 -10.27 4.72 -18.42
N MET A 86 -9.04 5.22 -18.46
CA MET A 86 -8.32 5.62 -17.24
C MET A 86 -8.97 6.81 -16.51
N ASP A 87 -9.71 7.63 -17.20
CA ASP A 87 -10.41 8.77 -16.58
C ASP A 87 -11.67 8.29 -15.86
N GLU A 88 -12.38 7.31 -16.41
CA GLU A 88 -13.45 6.61 -15.70
C GLU A 88 -12.93 5.88 -14.46
N VAL A 89 -11.80 5.16 -14.58
CA VAL A 89 -11.16 4.47 -13.44
C VAL A 89 -10.78 5.44 -12.33
N LYS A 90 -10.17 6.59 -12.67
CA LYS A 90 -9.81 7.63 -11.69
C LYS A 90 -11.04 8.20 -10.99
N SER A 91 -12.06 8.55 -11.76
CA SER A 91 -13.30 9.11 -11.24
C SER A 91 -14.01 8.14 -10.30
N GLU A 92 -14.07 6.88 -10.67
CA GLU A 92 -14.67 5.83 -9.82
C GLU A 92 -13.80 5.56 -8.57
N ALA A 93 -12.48 5.60 -8.67
CA ALA A 93 -11.57 5.45 -7.53
C ALA A 93 -11.74 6.59 -6.52
N ILE A 94 -11.82 7.85 -6.99
CA ILE A 94 -12.10 9.01 -6.15
C ILE A 94 -13.44 8.85 -5.45
N ARG A 95 -14.50 8.54 -6.20
CA ARG A 95 -15.84 8.32 -5.66
C ARG A 95 -15.87 7.24 -4.58
N LYS A 96 -15.16 6.12 -4.79
CA LYS A 96 -15.07 5.05 -3.80
C LYS A 96 -14.27 5.48 -2.57
N ALA A 97 -13.16 6.18 -2.76
CA ALA A 97 -12.33 6.67 -1.66
C ALA A 97 -13.12 7.65 -0.76
N GLU A 98 -13.85 8.57 -1.35
CA GLU A 98 -14.67 9.54 -0.61
C GLU A 98 -15.81 8.89 0.19
N ASN A 99 -16.49 7.86 -0.37
CA ASN A 99 -17.71 7.32 0.23
C ASN A 99 -17.51 6.02 1.00
N LEU A 100 -16.44 5.27 0.72
CA LEU A 100 -16.15 3.96 1.30
C LEU A 100 -14.73 3.88 1.88
N GLY A 101 -13.99 5.00 1.87
CA GLY A 101 -12.63 5.06 2.35
C GLY A 101 -12.55 4.85 3.85
N ILE A 102 -11.49 4.16 4.28
CA ILE A 102 -11.11 4.03 5.68
C ILE A 102 -9.67 4.49 5.81
N ILE A 103 -9.41 5.44 6.69
CA ILE A 103 -8.06 5.91 7.00
C ILE A 103 -7.71 5.46 8.42
N PHE A 104 -6.61 4.75 8.53
CA PHE A 104 -6.08 4.30 9.80
C PHE A 104 -4.92 5.20 10.22
N ILE A 105 -5.01 5.78 11.43
CA ILE A 105 -3.97 6.63 12.03
C ILE A 105 -3.39 5.84 13.19
N ASP A 106 -2.18 5.33 12.99
CA ASP A 106 -1.49 4.57 14.04
C ASP A 106 -0.69 5.52 14.96
N GLU A 107 -0.39 5.04 16.16
CA GLU A 107 0.41 5.75 17.17
C GLU A 107 -0.08 7.17 17.51
N ILE A 108 -1.39 7.41 17.54
CA ILE A 108 -1.97 8.73 17.84
C ILE A 108 -1.56 9.23 19.24
N ASP A 109 -1.19 8.34 20.15
CA ASP A 109 -0.68 8.67 21.49
C ASP A 109 0.66 9.43 21.44
N LYS A 110 1.44 9.31 20.36
CA LYS A 110 2.73 10.01 20.20
C LYS A 110 2.55 11.52 20.01
N VAL A 111 1.38 11.95 19.51
CA VAL A 111 1.05 13.37 19.37
C VAL A 111 0.22 13.91 20.53
N ALA A 112 -0.20 13.05 21.47
CA ALA A 112 -0.84 13.50 22.70
C ALA A 112 0.16 14.20 23.60
N SER A 113 -0.19 15.35 24.13
CA SER A 113 0.66 16.14 25.04
C SER A 113 0.56 15.57 26.45
N SER A 114 1.65 15.04 27.01
CA SER A 114 1.68 14.72 28.44
C SER A 114 1.75 16.04 29.24
N ARG A 115 0.83 16.25 30.17
CA ARG A 115 0.72 17.44 31.01
C ARG A 115 1.89 17.68 31.98
N SER A 116 2.97 16.92 31.91
CA SER A 116 4.16 17.11 32.74
C SER A 116 5.01 18.23 32.15
N GLY A 117 4.90 19.43 32.76
CA GLY A 117 5.52 20.68 32.36
C GLY A 117 7.03 20.61 32.08
N GLY A 118 7.38 20.59 30.83
CA GLY A 118 8.72 20.77 30.30
C GLY A 118 8.67 21.75 29.13
N SER A 119 9.44 22.83 29.22
CA SER A 119 9.60 23.82 28.16
C SER A 119 10.31 23.20 26.95
N GLY A 120 9.56 22.60 26.02
CA GLY A 120 10.16 21.96 24.84
C GLY A 120 9.11 21.50 23.81
N PRO A 121 9.15 20.27 23.33
CA PRO A 121 8.47 19.81 22.10
C PRO A 121 6.94 19.74 22.13
N ASP A 122 6.25 20.16 23.21
CA ASP A 122 4.79 20.09 23.32
C ASP A 122 4.06 20.96 22.30
N VAL A 123 4.60 22.14 21.96
CA VAL A 123 4.01 23.03 20.94
C VAL A 123 3.99 22.34 19.56
N SER A 124 4.99 21.52 19.26
CA SER A 124 5.07 20.76 18.01
C SER A 124 4.02 19.65 17.95
N ARG A 125 3.75 18.95 19.05
CA ARG A 125 2.75 17.86 19.13
C ARG A 125 1.32 18.40 18.97
N GLU A 126 0.99 19.47 19.64
CA GLU A 126 -0.30 20.15 19.48
C GLU A 126 -0.47 20.68 18.04
N GLY A 127 0.60 21.18 17.42
CA GLY A 127 0.61 21.61 16.03
C GLY A 127 0.20 20.47 15.09
N VAL A 128 0.78 19.27 15.25
CA VAL A 128 0.42 18.09 14.45
C VAL A 128 -1.07 17.71 14.63
N GLN A 129 -1.59 17.76 15.86
CA GLN A 129 -3.01 17.51 16.10
C GLN A 129 -3.90 18.54 15.38
N ARG A 130 -3.51 19.81 15.38
CA ARG A 130 -4.24 20.88 14.67
C ARG A 130 -4.16 20.73 13.14
N ASP A 131 -3.05 20.20 12.62
CA ASP A 131 -2.90 19.91 11.19
C ASP A 131 -3.74 18.71 10.73
N LEU A 132 -3.96 17.72 11.61
CA LEU A 132 -4.84 16.58 11.34
C LEU A 132 -6.32 16.96 11.38
N LEU A 133 -6.68 17.96 12.18
CA LEU A 133 -8.07 18.31 12.44
C LEU A 133 -8.89 18.62 11.18
N PRO A 134 -8.43 19.48 10.23
CA PRO A 134 -9.18 19.74 9.01
C PRO A 134 -9.46 18.49 8.19
N ILE A 135 -8.53 17.54 8.16
CA ILE A 135 -8.66 16.29 7.41
C ILE A 135 -9.73 15.40 8.04
N VAL A 136 -9.75 15.31 9.37
CA VAL A 136 -10.73 14.50 10.11
C VAL A 136 -12.11 15.19 10.17
N GLU A 137 -12.15 16.51 10.11
CA GLU A 137 -13.39 17.32 10.08
C GLU A 137 -14.08 17.32 8.73
N GLY A 138 -13.35 17.04 7.65
CA GLY A 138 -13.80 17.12 6.29
C GLY A 138 -13.18 18.27 5.53
N SER A 139 -12.32 17.96 4.58
CA SER A 139 -11.66 18.94 3.72
C SER A 139 -11.42 18.38 2.33
N ALA A 140 -11.19 19.28 1.38
CA ALA A 140 -10.79 18.95 0.03
C ALA A 140 -9.26 18.76 -0.01
N VAL A 141 -8.82 17.54 -0.26
CA VAL A 141 -7.39 17.18 -0.33
C VAL A 141 -7.00 16.96 -1.78
N ASN A 142 -5.97 17.67 -2.23
CA ASN A 142 -5.41 17.49 -3.57
C ASN A 142 -4.55 16.22 -3.61
N THR A 143 -4.88 15.33 -4.55
CA THR A 143 -4.09 14.14 -4.82
C THR A 143 -3.58 14.14 -6.26
N LYS A 144 -2.66 13.24 -6.58
CA LYS A 144 -2.21 13.03 -7.96
C LYS A 144 -3.30 12.54 -8.93
N TYR A 145 -4.45 12.13 -8.42
CA TYR A 145 -5.57 11.64 -9.22
C TYR A 145 -6.75 12.62 -9.28
N GLY A 146 -6.71 13.68 -8.49
CA GLY A 146 -7.74 14.69 -8.37
C GLY A 146 -7.99 15.08 -6.92
N VAL A 147 -8.99 15.90 -6.69
CA VAL A 147 -9.40 16.34 -5.36
C VAL A 147 -10.27 15.27 -4.72
N ILE A 148 -10.01 14.96 -3.46
CA ILE A 148 -10.80 14.03 -2.64
C ILE A 148 -11.35 14.79 -1.44
N ASN A 149 -12.66 14.68 -1.19
CA ASN A 149 -13.30 15.21 0.02
C ASN A 149 -13.32 14.15 1.11
N THR A 150 -12.92 14.54 2.32
CA THR A 150 -12.77 13.59 3.45
C THR A 150 -13.99 13.48 4.35
N ASP A 151 -15.10 14.20 4.04
CA ASP A 151 -16.30 14.31 4.88
C ASP A 151 -16.96 12.96 5.22
N HIS A 152 -16.88 11.98 4.32
CA HIS A 152 -17.50 10.67 4.48
C HIS A 152 -16.50 9.54 4.67
N ILE A 153 -15.22 9.85 4.83
CA ILE A 153 -14.18 8.87 5.09
C ILE A 153 -14.23 8.47 6.58
N LEU A 154 -14.18 7.17 6.85
CA LEU A 154 -14.07 6.66 8.21
C LEU A 154 -12.62 6.79 8.69
N PHE A 155 -12.42 7.50 9.79
CA PHE A 155 -11.13 7.58 10.47
C PHE A 155 -11.10 6.64 11.68
N VAL A 156 -10.07 5.82 11.77
CA VAL A 156 -9.81 4.93 12.90
C VAL A 156 -8.43 5.27 13.45
N ALA A 157 -8.36 5.72 14.70
CA ALA A 157 -7.10 6.01 15.35
C ALA A 157 -6.74 4.92 16.36
N ALA A 158 -5.49 4.52 16.40
CA ALA A 158 -4.95 3.58 17.37
C ALA A 158 -3.76 4.18 18.12
N GLY A 159 -3.57 3.76 19.36
CA GLY A 159 -2.43 4.17 20.18
C GLY A 159 -2.36 3.33 21.46
N ALA A 160 -1.15 3.16 21.97
CA ALA A 160 -0.94 2.38 23.19
C ALA A 160 -1.32 3.13 24.47
N PHE A 161 -1.21 4.46 24.46
CA PHE A 161 -1.56 5.34 25.58
C PHE A 161 -0.95 4.96 26.96
N HIS A 162 0.27 4.40 26.95
CA HIS A 162 0.98 4.04 28.19
C HIS A 162 1.36 5.25 29.04
N VAL A 163 1.82 6.32 28.38
CA VAL A 163 2.29 7.56 29.05
C VAL A 163 1.27 8.67 28.95
N ALA A 164 0.62 8.82 27.80
CA ALA A 164 -0.45 9.77 27.57
C ALA A 164 -1.81 9.06 27.70
N LYS A 165 -2.89 9.83 27.87
CA LYS A 165 -4.26 9.35 27.86
C LYS A 165 -4.99 9.88 26.64
N PRO A 166 -6.06 9.24 26.17
CA PRO A 166 -6.93 9.81 25.11
C PRO A 166 -7.46 11.21 25.45
N SER A 167 -7.60 11.54 26.76
CA SER A 167 -7.97 12.87 27.24
C SER A 167 -6.87 13.93 27.12
N ASP A 168 -5.66 13.56 26.75
CA ASP A 168 -4.55 14.48 26.54
C ASP A 168 -4.44 14.95 25.08
N LEU A 169 -5.29 14.40 24.21
CA LEU A 169 -5.53 14.96 22.87
C LEU A 169 -6.31 16.28 23.01
N ILE A 170 -6.18 17.19 22.04
CA ILE A 170 -6.97 18.43 22.04
C ILE A 170 -8.47 18.12 21.99
N PRO A 171 -9.30 18.92 22.66
CA PRO A 171 -10.75 18.65 22.78
C PRO A 171 -11.46 18.46 21.45
N GLU A 172 -11.07 19.25 20.44
CA GLU A 172 -11.64 19.18 19.10
C GLU A 172 -11.41 17.80 18.45
N LEU A 173 -10.18 17.27 18.57
CA LEU A 173 -9.83 15.96 18.03
C LEU A 173 -10.53 14.83 18.81
N GLN A 174 -10.66 14.96 20.14
CA GLN A 174 -11.43 14.02 20.94
C GLN A 174 -12.90 13.93 20.49
N GLY A 175 -13.49 15.07 20.12
CA GLY A 175 -14.87 15.14 19.61
C GLY A 175 -15.06 14.41 18.27
N ARG A 176 -13.99 14.27 17.48
CA ARG A 176 -14.01 13.54 16.20
C ARG A 176 -13.79 12.03 16.35
N PHE A 177 -13.27 11.58 17.49
CA PHE A 177 -13.12 10.17 17.87
C PHE A 177 -14.00 9.81 19.08
N PRO A 178 -15.34 9.90 18.96
CA PRO A 178 -16.23 9.73 20.10
C PRO A 178 -16.33 8.26 20.57
N ILE A 179 -16.09 7.32 19.66
CA ILE A 179 -16.14 5.88 19.98
C ILE A 179 -14.75 5.44 20.41
N ARG A 180 -14.67 4.93 21.63
CA ARG A 180 -13.41 4.43 22.19
C ARG A 180 -13.56 2.95 22.49
N VAL A 181 -12.57 2.18 22.05
CA VAL A 181 -12.47 0.74 22.26
C VAL A 181 -11.15 0.46 22.93
N GLU A 182 -11.20 -0.23 24.06
CA GLU A 182 -10.00 -0.73 24.74
C GLU A 182 -9.80 -2.20 24.34
N LEU A 183 -8.59 -2.51 23.86
CA LEU A 183 -8.21 -3.87 23.50
C LEU A 183 -7.67 -4.56 24.75
N ASN A 184 -8.16 -5.78 24.99
CA ASN A 184 -7.65 -6.62 26.07
C ASN A 184 -6.25 -7.16 25.72
N SER A 185 -5.46 -7.43 26.76
CA SER A 185 -4.18 -8.12 26.62
C SER A 185 -4.40 -9.52 26.03
N LEU A 186 -3.47 -9.95 25.20
CA LEU A 186 -3.49 -11.27 24.59
C LEU A 186 -3.26 -12.36 25.67
N THR A 187 -4.03 -13.44 25.59
CA THR A 187 -3.86 -14.62 26.40
C THR A 187 -2.92 -15.63 25.70
N GLU A 188 -2.42 -16.62 26.44
CA GLU A 188 -1.64 -17.73 25.87
C GLU A 188 -2.41 -18.45 24.75
N ALA A 189 -3.73 -18.62 24.90
CA ALA A 189 -4.57 -19.19 23.86
C ALA A 189 -4.63 -18.34 22.60
N ASP A 190 -4.64 -17.00 22.74
CA ASP A 190 -4.62 -16.08 21.62
C ASP A 190 -3.28 -16.17 20.87
N PHE A 191 -2.15 -16.19 21.59
CA PHE A 191 -0.83 -16.38 20.97
C PHE A 191 -0.76 -17.70 20.20
N TYR A 192 -1.28 -18.79 20.77
CA TYR A 192 -1.35 -20.07 20.06
C TYR A 192 -2.16 -19.97 18.74
N GLN A 193 -3.32 -19.28 18.78
CA GLN A 193 -4.13 -19.08 17.59
C GLN A 193 -3.43 -18.21 16.56
N ILE A 194 -2.76 -17.15 16.99
CA ILE A 194 -1.96 -16.26 16.10
C ILE A 194 -0.84 -17.04 15.38
N LEU A 195 -0.20 -17.96 16.07
CA LEU A 195 0.85 -18.80 15.49
C LEU A 195 0.29 -19.83 14.47
N LYS A 196 -0.96 -20.25 14.59
CA LYS A 196 -1.53 -21.38 13.82
C LYS A 196 -2.50 -20.96 12.74
N THR A 197 -3.42 -20.03 13.03
CA THR A 197 -4.62 -19.81 12.21
C THR A 197 -4.42 -18.90 11.01
N PRO A 198 -3.78 -17.72 11.08
CA PRO A 198 -3.69 -16.80 9.97
C PRO A 198 -3.04 -17.43 8.73
N LYS A 199 -3.46 -16.97 7.53
CA LYS A 199 -2.81 -17.39 6.28
C LYS A 199 -1.32 -17.10 6.30
N ASN A 200 -0.94 -15.95 6.84
CA ASN A 200 0.42 -15.47 6.95
C ASN A 200 0.95 -15.59 8.40
N ALA A 201 0.56 -16.66 9.13
CA ALA A 201 1.18 -16.93 10.43
C ALA A 201 2.70 -17.02 10.31
N LEU A 202 3.43 -16.52 11.30
CA LEU A 202 4.91 -16.53 11.31
C LEU A 202 5.45 -17.93 11.08
N THR A 203 4.87 -18.94 11.69
CA THR A 203 5.25 -20.36 11.51
C THR A 203 5.19 -20.79 10.06
N LYS A 204 4.14 -20.41 9.33
CA LYS A 204 3.98 -20.71 7.91
C LYS A 204 4.98 -19.95 7.04
N GLN A 205 5.29 -18.70 7.41
CA GLN A 205 6.33 -17.93 6.72
C GLN A 205 7.70 -18.58 6.88
N TYR A 206 8.07 -19.01 8.11
CA TYR A 206 9.33 -19.70 8.34
C TYR A 206 9.40 -21.04 7.61
N VAL A 207 8.32 -21.82 7.58
CA VAL A 207 8.26 -23.06 6.78
C VAL A 207 8.56 -22.77 5.32
N ALA A 208 7.88 -21.79 4.72
CA ALA A 208 8.09 -21.43 3.32
C ALA A 208 9.50 -20.90 3.04
N MET A 209 10.09 -20.14 3.96
CA MET A 209 11.48 -19.67 3.85
C MET A 209 12.49 -20.83 3.89
N MET A 210 12.33 -21.76 4.83
CA MET A 210 13.22 -22.90 4.96
C MET A 210 13.07 -23.88 3.79
N GLU A 211 11.86 -24.06 3.29
CA GLU A 211 11.60 -24.87 2.09
C GLU A 211 12.32 -24.30 0.85
N ALA A 212 12.38 -22.98 0.70
CA ALA A 212 13.12 -22.32 -0.38
C ALA A 212 14.63 -22.60 -0.32
N GLU A 213 15.19 -22.84 0.89
CA GLU A 213 16.57 -23.23 1.11
C GLU A 213 16.77 -24.78 1.09
N GLY A 214 15.73 -25.54 0.77
CA GLY A 214 15.78 -26.99 0.72
C GLY A 214 15.74 -27.69 2.07
N VAL A 215 15.29 -26.98 3.12
CA VAL A 215 15.16 -27.52 4.48
C VAL A 215 13.67 -27.70 4.81
N GLU A 216 13.31 -28.91 5.22
CA GLU A 216 11.97 -29.21 5.71
C GLU A 216 11.84 -28.80 7.19
N LEU A 217 11.00 -27.81 7.49
CA LEU A 217 10.71 -27.33 8.84
C LEU A 217 9.27 -27.71 9.21
N GLN A 218 9.09 -28.35 10.34
CA GLN A 218 7.77 -28.70 10.88
C GLN A 218 7.66 -28.16 12.32
N PHE A 219 6.51 -27.54 12.61
CA PHE A 219 6.15 -27.12 13.98
C PHE A 219 5.14 -28.10 14.56
N GLU A 220 5.55 -28.85 15.57
CA GLU A 220 4.63 -29.69 16.33
C GLU A 220 3.71 -28.85 17.21
N ASP A 221 2.54 -29.39 17.51
CA ASP A 221 1.53 -28.71 18.35
C ASP A 221 2.06 -28.36 19.76
N GLY A 222 2.93 -29.24 20.32
CA GLY A 222 3.61 -28.98 21.58
C GLY A 222 4.58 -27.80 21.50
N ALA A 223 5.32 -27.66 20.41
CA ALA A 223 6.21 -26.53 20.18
C ALA A 223 5.43 -25.22 20.07
N LEU A 224 4.30 -25.22 19.34
CA LEU A 224 3.44 -24.04 19.22
C LEU A 224 2.86 -23.59 20.57
N LYS A 225 2.47 -24.53 21.43
CA LYS A 225 2.00 -24.22 22.78
C LYS A 225 3.08 -23.62 23.64
N GLU A 226 4.30 -24.18 23.61
CA GLU A 226 5.43 -23.64 24.39
C GLU A 226 5.85 -22.26 23.90
N MET A 227 5.87 -22.04 22.56
CA MET A 227 6.10 -20.71 22.00
C MET A 227 5.04 -19.70 22.45
N ALA A 228 3.77 -20.10 22.47
CA ALA A 228 2.67 -19.25 22.94
C ALA A 228 2.81 -18.91 24.44
N ARG A 229 3.20 -19.88 25.28
CA ARG A 229 3.47 -19.69 26.71
C ARG A 229 4.59 -18.68 26.93
N ILE A 230 5.72 -18.86 26.25
CA ILE A 230 6.88 -17.95 26.35
C ILE A 230 6.49 -16.54 25.85
N ALA A 231 5.78 -16.44 24.73
CA ALA A 231 5.31 -15.17 24.19
C ALA A 231 4.37 -14.45 25.19
N PHE A 232 3.49 -15.17 25.85
CA PHE A 232 2.62 -14.62 26.88
C PHE A 232 3.40 -14.10 28.09
N GLU A 233 4.38 -14.85 28.59
CA GLU A 233 5.25 -14.43 29.68
C GLU A 233 6.00 -13.13 29.34
N VAL A 234 6.69 -13.11 28.19
CA VAL A 234 7.44 -11.93 27.72
C VAL A 234 6.50 -10.73 27.54
N ASN A 235 5.31 -10.94 26.92
CA ASN A 235 4.34 -9.86 26.72
C ASN A 235 3.80 -9.30 28.04
N SER A 236 3.67 -10.12 29.04
CA SER A 236 3.24 -9.69 30.39
C SER A 236 4.30 -8.87 31.13
N GLU A 237 5.58 -9.13 30.87
CA GLU A 237 6.70 -8.39 31.46
C GLU A 237 6.96 -7.05 30.75
N VAL A 238 6.65 -6.93 29.47
CA VAL A 238 6.96 -5.77 28.59
C VAL A 238 5.74 -4.91 28.29
N GLU A 239 4.78 -4.84 29.21
CA GLU A 239 3.59 -3.98 29.12
C GLU A 239 2.70 -4.21 27.86
N ASN A 240 2.53 -5.44 27.43
CA ASN A 240 1.61 -5.81 26.36
C ASN A 240 1.88 -5.11 25.01
N ILE A 241 3.11 -5.14 24.55
CA ILE A 241 3.50 -4.52 23.26
C ILE A 241 3.01 -5.35 22.04
N GLY A 242 2.50 -6.54 22.23
CA GLY A 242 1.95 -7.38 21.15
C GLY A 242 2.97 -8.32 20.51
#